data_6e5495f459cdb171ce1a9a2d26fa7657
#
_entry.id   6e5495f459cdb171ce1a9a2d26fa7657
#
_cell.length_a   1.000
_cell.length_b   1.000
_cell.length_c   1.000
_cell.angle_alpha   90.00
_cell.angle_beta   90.00
_cell.angle_gamma   90.00
#
_symmetry.space_group_name_H-M   'P 1'
#
loop_
_entity.id
_entity.type
_entity.pdbx_description
1 polymer ?
#
loop_
_entity_poly.entity_id
_entity_poly.type
_entity_poly.pdbx_seq_one_letter_code
_entity_poly.pdbx_strand_id
1 'polypeptide(L)'
;MSVNYSAKYGKGFMIPWDELEKMSDTERDVLLDSVYIHWICGYSDTPPLFFGIIAADIDCDDTGYYMISADEIDFDKNEVNKMVDELKRLMPNRDHFVPCRFVLGCCS
;
A
#
# COMPACT_ATOMS: atom_id res chain seq x y z
N MET A 1 23.06 -2.30 -20.94
CA MET A 1 22.24 -2.87 -19.88
C MET A 1 21.17 -1.88 -19.50
N SER A 2 19.91 -2.21 -19.68
CA SER A 2 18.82 -1.31 -19.35
C SER A 2 18.38 -1.52 -17.91
N VAL A 3 18.21 -0.43 -17.18
CA VAL A 3 17.64 -0.46 -15.84
C VAL A 3 16.16 -0.13 -15.97
N ASN A 4 15.32 -1.03 -15.52
CA ASN A 4 13.88 -0.82 -15.53
C ASN A 4 13.45 -0.20 -14.21
N TYR A 5 12.75 0.92 -14.32
CA TYR A 5 12.14 1.57 -13.17
C TYR A 5 10.65 1.38 -13.24
N SER A 6 10.06 0.97 -12.13
CA SER A 6 8.62 0.92 -12.01
C SER A 6 8.19 1.69 -10.78
N ALA A 7 7.02 2.27 -10.84
CA ALA A 7 6.42 2.96 -9.71
C ALA A 7 4.94 2.64 -9.66
N LYS A 8 4.43 2.49 -8.45
CA LYS A 8 3.01 2.28 -8.22
C LYS A 8 2.47 3.44 -7.41
N TYR A 9 1.37 3.99 -7.85
CA TYR A 9 0.67 5.02 -7.10
C TYR A 9 -0.48 4.37 -6.34
N GLY A 10 -0.47 4.51 -5.02
CA GLY A 10 -1.44 3.84 -4.16
C GLY A 10 -2.17 4.79 -3.23
N LYS A 11 -3.36 4.38 -2.84
CA LYS A 11 -4.21 5.07 -1.87
C LYS A 11 -4.57 4.09 -0.76
N GLY A 12 -4.30 4.44 0.49
CA GLY A 12 -4.62 3.57 1.60
C GLY A 12 -3.87 3.89 2.86
N PHE A 13 -3.41 2.84 3.54
CA PHE A 13 -2.82 2.95 4.88
C PHE A 13 -1.44 2.32 4.92
N MET A 14 -0.53 2.95 5.63
CA MET A 14 0.78 2.37 5.92
C MET A 14 0.69 1.61 7.24
N ILE A 15 1.14 0.37 7.24
CA ILE A 15 1.23 -0.45 8.46
C ILE A 15 2.69 -0.57 8.82
N PRO A 16 3.16 0.11 9.89
CA PRO A 16 4.55 0.04 10.29
C PRO A 16 4.93 -1.37 10.76
N TRP A 17 6.22 -1.70 10.63
CA TRP A 17 6.74 -2.98 11.07
C TRP A 17 6.46 -3.25 12.56
N ASP A 18 6.52 -2.21 13.39
CA ASP A 18 6.27 -2.32 14.84
C ASP A 18 4.86 -2.88 15.13
N GLU A 19 3.87 -2.45 14.35
CA GLU A 19 2.51 -2.98 14.50
C GLU A 19 2.42 -4.44 14.07
N LEU A 20 3.17 -4.83 13.05
CA LEU A 20 3.23 -6.21 12.57
C LEU A 20 3.87 -7.13 13.61
N GLU A 21 4.92 -6.67 14.27
CA GLU A 21 5.61 -7.45 15.30
C GLU A 21 4.73 -7.76 16.49
N LYS A 22 3.79 -6.87 16.82
CA LYS A 22 2.87 -7.05 17.95
C LYS A 22 1.75 -8.04 17.66
N MET A 23 1.55 -8.41 16.41
CA MET A 23 0.52 -9.37 16.02
C MET A 23 1.01 -10.80 16.23
N SER A 24 0.08 -11.70 16.55
CA SER A 24 0.38 -13.11 16.56
C SER A 24 0.62 -13.61 15.12
N ASP A 25 1.25 -14.78 14.99
CA ASP A 25 1.51 -15.36 13.67
C ASP A 25 0.19 -15.60 12.91
N THR A 26 -0.84 -16.06 13.60
CA THR A 26 -2.15 -16.29 13.00
C THR A 26 -2.78 -14.99 12.51
N GLU A 27 -2.75 -13.94 13.32
CA GLU A 27 -3.28 -12.63 12.93
C GLU A 27 -2.53 -12.06 11.73
N ARG A 28 -1.20 -12.20 11.74
CA ARG A 28 -0.34 -11.74 10.66
C ARG A 28 -0.63 -12.46 9.35
N ASP A 29 -0.81 -13.77 9.41
CA ASP A 29 -1.13 -14.58 8.24
C ASP A 29 -2.47 -14.16 7.62
N VAL A 30 -3.48 -13.89 8.45
CA VAL A 30 -4.78 -13.42 7.98
C VAL A 30 -4.66 -12.04 7.33
N LEU A 31 -3.88 -11.14 7.92
CA LEU A 31 -3.64 -9.82 7.35
C LEU A 31 -2.95 -9.92 5.99
N LEU A 32 -1.90 -10.73 5.89
CA LEU A 32 -1.13 -10.88 4.66
C LEU A 32 -1.92 -11.53 3.52
N ASP A 33 -3.01 -12.20 3.85
CA ASP A 33 -3.89 -12.83 2.86
C ASP A 33 -4.94 -11.85 2.31
N SER A 34 -5.00 -10.63 2.81
CA SER A 34 -5.94 -9.61 2.35
C SER A 34 -5.61 -9.15 0.94
N VAL A 35 -6.65 -8.88 0.15
CA VAL A 35 -6.50 -8.36 -1.22
C VAL A 35 -5.93 -6.94 -1.26
N TYR A 36 -5.95 -6.23 -0.13
CA TYR A 36 -5.42 -4.87 -0.04
C TYR A 36 -3.94 -4.80 0.32
N ILE A 37 -3.30 -5.94 0.61
CA ILE A 37 -1.89 -5.94 1.04
C ILE A 37 -0.97 -5.88 -0.17
N HIS A 38 -0.03 -4.95 -0.09
CA HIS A 38 1.06 -4.82 -1.06
C HIS A 38 2.38 -4.64 -0.31
N TRP A 39 3.41 -5.32 -0.79
CA TRP A 39 4.74 -5.19 -0.24
C TRP A 39 5.40 -3.93 -0.78
N ILE A 40 6.09 -3.23 0.11
CA ILE A 40 6.90 -2.07 -0.29
C ILE A 40 8.31 -2.56 -0.58
N CYS A 41 8.77 -2.36 -1.80
CA CYS A 41 10.13 -2.66 -2.17
C CYS A 41 11.08 -1.65 -1.53
N GLY A 42 12.16 -2.12 -0.89
CA GLY A 42 13.13 -1.26 -0.27
C GLY A 42 14.31 -2.03 0.28
N TYR A 43 15.28 -1.31 0.80
CA TYR A 43 16.50 -1.90 1.38
C TYR A 43 16.41 -2.10 2.89
N SER A 44 15.27 -1.89 3.47
CA SER A 44 15.08 -2.06 4.90
C SER A 44 14.80 -3.52 5.25
N ASP A 45 15.41 -3.98 6.34
CA ASP A 45 15.10 -5.30 6.90
C ASP A 45 13.73 -5.34 7.56
N THR A 46 13.16 -4.18 7.83
CA THR A 46 11.86 -4.05 8.50
C THR A 46 10.91 -3.20 7.66
N PRO A 47 10.57 -3.65 6.42
CA PRO A 47 9.72 -2.85 5.55
C PRO A 47 8.30 -2.77 6.07
N PRO A 48 7.67 -1.59 6.01
CA PRO A 48 6.25 -1.49 6.31
C PRO A 48 5.43 -2.15 5.21
N LEU A 49 4.19 -2.48 5.54
CA LEU A 49 3.21 -2.95 4.55
C LEU A 49 2.33 -1.79 4.10
N PHE A 50 1.94 -1.84 2.87
CA PHE A 50 0.92 -0.95 2.33
C PHE A 50 -0.41 -1.68 2.27
N PHE A 51 -1.43 -1.13 2.89
CA PHE A 51 -2.78 -1.67 2.87
C PHE A 51 -3.67 -0.70 2.09
N GLY A 52 -4.03 -1.06 0.86
CA GLY A 52 -4.79 -0.13 0.04
C GLY A 52 -4.99 -0.59 -1.39
N ILE A 53 -5.27 0.37 -2.25
CA ILE A 53 -5.57 0.16 -3.66
C ILE A 53 -4.47 0.78 -4.50
N ILE A 54 -3.99 0.03 -5.50
CA ILE A 54 -3.05 0.56 -6.48
C ILE A 54 -3.86 1.25 -7.58
N ALA A 55 -3.75 2.56 -7.65
CA ALA A 55 -4.47 3.37 -8.63
C ALA A 55 -3.76 3.44 -9.98
N ALA A 56 -2.43 3.34 -9.99
CA ALA A 56 -1.66 3.37 -11.22
C ALA A 56 -0.40 2.54 -11.06
N ASP A 57 -0.05 1.80 -12.11
CA ASP A 57 1.18 1.00 -12.19
C ASP A 57 1.97 1.53 -13.37
N ILE A 58 3.14 2.05 -13.11
CA ILE A 58 3.92 2.83 -14.06
C ILE A 58 5.23 2.12 -14.36
N ASP A 59 5.44 1.75 -15.61
CA ASP A 59 6.73 1.32 -16.11
C ASP A 59 7.38 2.46 -16.87
N CYS A 60 8.47 2.99 -16.34
CA CYS A 60 9.16 4.12 -16.93
C CYS A 60 10.32 3.65 -17.81
N ASP A 61 10.00 3.30 -19.05
CA ASP A 61 11.05 2.99 -20.03
C ASP A 61 11.50 4.22 -20.80
N ASP A 62 10.56 4.95 -21.40
CA ASP A 62 10.90 5.94 -22.42
C ASP A 62 10.32 7.32 -22.22
N THR A 63 9.33 7.48 -21.35
CA THR A 63 8.54 8.72 -21.36
C THR A 63 8.89 9.75 -20.29
N GLY A 64 9.59 9.42 -19.26
CA GLY A 64 9.97 10.41 -18.22
C GLY A 64 8.83 11.01 -17.41
N TYR A 65 7.58 10.76 -17.76
CA TYR A 65 6.43 11.22 -16.97
C TYR A 65 5.21 10.33 -17.18
N TYR A 66 4.30 10.39 -16.23
CA TYR A 66 3.02 9.71 -16.30
C TYR A 66 1.93 10.64 -15.78
N MET A 67 0.79 10.67 -16.47
CA MET A 67 -0.34 11.50 -16.07
C MET A 67 -1.39 10.64 -15.37
N ILE A 68 -1.75 11.07 -14.16
CA ILE A 68 -2.78 10.41 -13.37
C ILE A 68 -3.97 11.37 -13.27
N SER A 69 -5.16 10.89 -13.60
CA SER A 69 -6.35 11.72 -13.53
C SER A 69 -6.71 12.07 -12.08
N ALA A 70 -7.43 13.17 -11.90
CA ALA A 70 -7.87 13.58 -10.57
C ALA A 70 -8.74 12.50 -9.91
N ASP A 71 -9.57 11.83 -10.68
CA ASP A 71 -10.42 10.75 -10.17
C ASP A 71 -9.60 9.58 -9.60
N GLU A 72 -8.45 9.30 -10.21
CA GLU A 72 -7.56 8.25 -9.73
C GLU A 72 -6.83 8.65 -8.45
N ILE A 73 -6.57 9.95 -8.27
CA ILE A 73 -5.84 10.45 -7.10
C ILE A 73 -6.75 10.67 -5.88
N ASP A 74 -8.00 11.00 -6.10
CA ASP A 74 -8.93 11.33 -5.02
C ASP A 74 -9.43 10.07 -4.32
N PHE A 75 -9.73 10.24 -3.03
CA PHE A 75 -10.31 9.16 -2.23
C PHE A 75 -11.82 9.11 -2.43
N ASP A 76 -12.31 7.94 -2.83
CA ASP A 76 -13.73 7.63 -2.81
C ASP A 76 -14.10 7.19 -1.40
N LYS A 77 -15.14 7.81 -0.82
CA LYS A 77 -15.60 7.47 0.53
C LYS A 77 -15.98 5.99 0.65
N ASN A 78 -16.60 5.42 -0.37
CA ASN A 78 -17.00 4.02 -0.34
C ASN A 78 -15.79 3.10 -0.32
N GLU A 79 -14.75 3.41 -1.11
CA GLU A 79 -13.50 2.65 -1.11
C GLU A 79 -12.80 2.76 0.24
N VAL A 80 -12.72 3.97 0.79
CA VAL A 80 -12.07 4.20 2.09
C VAL A 80 -12.82 3.45 3.19
N ASN A 81 -14.15 3.51 3.21
CA ASN A 81 -14.95 2.82 4.20
C ASN A 81 -14.76 1.31 4.15
N LYS A 82 -14.69 0.74 2.95
CA LYS A 82 -14.42 -0.69 2.77
C LYS A 82 -13.05 -1.07 3.31
N MET A 83 -12.04 -0.27 3.01
CA MET A 83 -10.68 -0.51 3.51
C MET A 83 -10.62 -0.40 5.03
N VAL A 84 -11.26 0.62 5.60
CA VAL A 84 -11.30 0.81 7.06
C VAL A 84 -12.01 -0.36 7.75
N ASP A 85 -13.14 -0.79 7.23
CA ASP A 85 -13.88 -1.91 7.78
C ASP A 85 -13.05 -3.20 7.76
N GLU A 86 -12.37 -3.46 6.66
CA GLU A 86 -11.48 -4.62 6.55
C GLU A 86 -10.29 -4.51 7.50
N LEU A 87 -9.68 -3.33 7.59
CA LEU A 87 -8.55 -3.11 8.47
C LEU A 87 -8.93 -3.23 9.94
N LYS A 88 -10.10 -2.76 10.33
CA LYS A 88 -10.65 -2.95 11.68
C LYS A 88 -10.85 -4.42 12.01
N ARG A 89 -11.31 -5.19 11.04
CA ARG A 89 -11.50 -6.62 11.21
C ARG A 89 -10.16 -7.34 11.41
N LEU A 90 -9.16 -6.94 10.64
CA LEU A 90 -7.83 -7.58 10.66
C LEU A 90 -6.96 -7.10 11.81
N MET A 91 -7.11 -5.84 12.21
CA MET A 91 -6.33 -5.22 13.28
C MET A 91 -7.27 -4.51 14.27
N PRO A 92 -7.97 -5.26 15.11
CA PRO A 92 -9.01 -4.68 15.99
C PRO A 92 -8.44 -3.73 17.06
N ASN A 93 -7.15 -3.82 17.34
CA ASN A 93 -6.50 -2.95 18.33
C ASN A 93 -6.00 -1.64 17.73
N ARG A 94 -6.07 -1.49 16.42
CA ARG A 94 -5.66 -0.26 15.75
C ARG A 94 -6.74 0.80 15.92
N ASP A 95 -6.35 2.00 16.36
CA ASP A 95 -7.26 3.10 16.67
C ASP A 95 -7.12 4.30 15.73
N HIS A 96 -6.23 4.25 14.76
CA HIS A 96 -6.01 5.34 13.83
C HIS A 96 -6.15 4.86 12.39
N PHE A 97 -6.97 5.58 11.61
CA PHE A 97 -7.31 5.22 10.24
C PHE A 97 -7.25 6.46 9.34
N VAL A 98 -6.03 7.00 9.17
CA VAL A 98 -5.81 8.18 8.32
C VAL A 98 -5.30 7.70 6.97
N PRO A 99 -6.11 7.77 5.91
CA PRO A 99 -5.67 7.35 4.59
C PRO A 99 -4.63 8.30 4.02
N CYS A 100 -3.71 7.74 3.27
CA CYS A 100 -2.63 8.49 2.64
C CYS A 100 -2.48 8.07 1.18
N ARG A 101 -1.80 8.92 0.43
CA ARG A 101 -1.39 8.62 -0.93
C ARG A 101 0.08 8.24 -0.91
N PHE A 102 0.44 7.22 -1.66
CA PHE A 102 1.79 6.69 -1.67
C PHE A 102 2.31 6.56 -3.10
N VAL A 103 3.61 6.77 -3.23
CA VAL A 103 4.33 6.37 -4.42
C VAL A 103 5.30 5.27 -4.00
N LEU A 104 5.10 4.08 -4.54
CA LEU A 104 5.93 2.92 -4.26
C LEU A 104 6.86 2.72 -5.44
N GLY A 105 8.12 3.09 -5.27
CA GLY A 105 9.11 2.93 -6.32
C GLY A 105 9.83 1.60 -6.22
N CYS A 106 10.09 1.00 -7.35
CA CYS A 106 10.89 -0.21 -7.44
C CYS A 106 11.87 -0.06 -8.60
N CYS A 107 13.14 -0.36 -8.33
CA CYS A 107 14.20 -0.35 -9.33
C CYS A 107 14.72 -1.77 -9.51
N SER A 108 14.73 -2.24 -10.72
CA SER A 108 15.21 -3.59 -11.02
C SER A 108 16.16 -3.61 -12.19
#